data_49b1d6f1ecd4089389ab6906b1c92286
#
_entry.id   49b1d6f1ecd4089389ab6906b1c92286
#
_cell.length_a   1.000
_cell.length_b   1.000
_cell.length_c   1.000
_cell.angle_alpha   90.00
_cell.angle_beta   90.00
_cell.angle_gamma   90.00
#
_symmetry.space_group_name_H-M   'P 1'
#
loop_
_entity.id
_entity.type
_entity.pdbx_description
1 polymer ?
#
loop_
_entity_poly.entity_id
_entity_poly.type
_entity_poly.pdbx_seq_one_letter_code
_entity_poly.pdbx_strand_id
1 'polypeptide(L)'
;MIKNMKTKDFIKKSFKWLVLFIALIGFLALAEDVFNKEIMNGDIIGYKIISTLLISNFATPIAKFVTNFGGAIFLITLTVILFILIKNKKIGLSIFSNLVIITVLNQLLKRILQRPRPTEFRIIEETGYSFPSGHSMVSMAFYGYLIYLIYKYVKNKYVKWISIVLLSILICSIGISRIYLGVHYTSDVLGGFLVSISYLILFISTANKFFIEKD
;
A
#
# COMPACT_ATOMS: atom_id res chain seq x y z
N MET A 1 -33.29 16.97 12.07
CA MET A 1 -32.50 15.72 12.11
C MET A 1 -32.10 15.22 10.72
N ILE A 2 -33.00 15.08 9.77
CA ILE A 2 -32.78 14.60 8.38
C ILE A 2 -31.79 15.49 7.58
N LYS A 3 -31.88 16.83 7.77
CA LYS A 3 -30.96 17.79 7.09
C LYS A 3 -29.50 17.63 7.52
N ASN A 4 -29.26 17.37 8.83
CA ASN A 4 -27.93 17.11 9.38
C ASN A 4 -27.31 15.77 8.91
N MET A 5 -28.14 14.73 8.69
CA MET A 5 -27.68 13.46 8.13
C MET A 5 -27.21 13.63 6.68
N LYS A 6 -28.01 14.29 5.83
CA LYS A 6 -27.63 14.55 4.42
C LYS A 6 -26.34 15.36 4.31
N THR A 7 -26.13 16.35 5.18
CA THR A 7 -24.92 17.17 5.20
C THR A 7 -23.68 16.36 5.62
N LYS A 8 -23.79 15.50 6.64
CA LYS A 8 -22.68 14.62 7.07
C LYS A 8 -22.30 13.61 5.99
N ASP A 9 -23.27 13.03 5.30
CA ASP A 9 -23.03 12.08 4.22
C ASP A 9 -22.39 12.76 3.00
N PHE A 10 -22.82 13.99 2.68
CA PHE A 10 -22.21 14.80 1.64
C PHE A 10 -20.76 15.16 1.96
N ILE A 11 -20.48 15.62 3.18
CA ILE A 11 -19.11 15.94 3.63
C ILE A 11 -18.21 14.69 3.56
N LYS A 12 -18.69 13.53 4.06
CA LYS A 12 -17.96 12.28 4.02
C LYS A 12 -17.67 11.82 2.59
N LYS A 13 -18.64 11.98 1.70
CA LYS A 13 -18.50 11.65 0.28
C LYS A 13 -17.51 12.59 -0.42
N SER A 14 -17.56 13.88 -0.14
CA SER A 14 -16.65 14.88 -0.69
C SER A 14 -15.22 14.69 -0.19
N PHE A 15 -15.03 14.38 1.10
CA PHE A 15 -13.73 14.16 1.72
C PHE A 15 -12.96 13.01 1.07
N LYS A 16 -13.63 11.90 0.76
CA LYS A 16 -12.94 10.77 0.08
C LYS A 16 -12.40 11.16 -1.30
N TRP A 17 -13.13 11.99 -2.04
CA TRP A 17 -12.68 12.46 -3.35
C TRP A 17 -11.53 13.46 -3.23
N LEU A 18 -11.55 14.31 -2.20
CA LEU A 18 -10.45 15.20 -1.89
C LEU A 18 -9.17 14.41 -1.59
N VAL A 19 -9.26 13.35 -0.75
CA VAL A 19 -8.12 12.48 -0.45
C VAL A 19 -7.60 11.79 -1.71
N LEU A 20 -8.51 11.31 -2.58
CA LEU A 20 -8.12 10.72 -3.86
C LEU A 20 -7.34 11.72 -4.73
N PHE A 21 -7.84 12.93 -4.90
CA PHE A 21 -7.18 13.96 -5.70
C PHE A 21 -5.81 14.35 -5.14
N ILE A 22 -5.70 14.57 -3.84
CA ILE A 22 -4.42 14.90 -3.20
C ILE A 22 -3.42 13.76 -3.40
N ALA A 23 -3.83 12.51 -3.16
CA ALA A 23 -2.96 11.36 -3.32
C ALA A 23 -2.55 11.15 -4.79
N LEU A 24 -3.47 11.35 -5.72
CA LEU A 24 -3.18 11.23 -7.15
C LEU A 24 -2.24 12.34 -7.63
N ILE A 25 -2.47 13.58 -7.24
CA ILE A 25 -1.59 14.71 -7.57
C ILE A 25 -0.19 14.48 -7.00
N GLY A 26 -0.10 14.07 -5.72
CA GLY A 26 1.19 13.76 -5.11
C GLY A 26 1.92 12.61 -5.81
N PHE A 27 1.21 11.57 -6.25
CA PHE A 27 1.80 10.50 -7.05
C PHE A 27 2.29 11.00 -8.41
N LEU A 28 1.48 11.82 -9.11
CA LEU A 28 1.84 12.35 -10.43
C LEU A 28 3.06 13.27 -10.36
N ALA A 29 3.18 14.10 -9.32
CA ALA A 29 4.36 14.94 -9.08
C ALA A 29 5.63 14.08 -8.93
N LEU A 30 5.59 13.04 -8.07
CA LEU A 30 6.72 12.13 -7.93
C LEU A 30 7.02 11.35 -9.22
N ALA A 31 6.00 10.99 -9.99
CA ALA A 31 6.17 10.29 -11.25
C ALA A 31 6.79 11.18 -12.33
N GLU A 32 6.49 12.48 -12.33
CA GLU A 32 7.12 13.47 -13.20
C GLU A 32 8.61 13.62 -12.92
N ASP A 33 9.00 13.80 -11.65
CA ASP A 33 10.41 13.87 -11.24
C ASP A 33 11.17 12.60 -11.64
N VAL A 34 10.55 11.42 -11.44
CA VAL A 34 11.13 10.14 -11.85
C VAL A 34 11.29 10.04 -13.36
N PHE A 35 10.30 10.48 -14.14
CA PHE A 35 10.32 10.48 -15.60
C PHE A 35 11.44 11.39 -16.15
N ASN A 36 11.65 12.54 -15.50
CA ASN A 36 12.73 13.48 -15.83
C ASN A 36 14.11 13.01 -15.31
N LYS A 37 14.17 11.83 -14.65
CA LYS A 37 15.40 11.23 -14.08
C LYS A 37 16.06 12.11 -12.99
N GLU A 38 15.26 12.88 -12.27
CA GLU A 38 15.75 13.72 -11.19
C GLU A 38 16.09 12.90 -9.94
N ILE A 39 17.22 13.24 -9.30
CA ILE A 39 17.57 12.73 -7.98
C ILE A 39 16.94 13.67 -6.96
N MET A 40 15.89 13.19 -6.30
CA MET A 40 15.16 13.99 -5.32
C MET A 40 15.97 14.11 -4.03
N ASN A 41 16.10 15.33 -3.51
CA ASN A 41 16.72 15.55 -2.19
C ASN A 41 16.05 14.73 -1.08
N GLY A 42 14.73 14.49 -1.18
CA GLY A 42 13.97 13.66 -0.26
C GLY A 42 14.43 12.20 -0.22
N ASP A 43 14.98 11.67 -1.31
CA ASP A 43 15.51 10.31 -1.37
C ASP A 43 16.81 10.19 -0.57
N ILE A 44 17.69 11.17 -0.73
CA ILE A 44 18.96 11.24 0.01
C ILE A 44 18.71 11.43 1.50
N ILE A 45 17.86 12.39 1.86
CA ILE A 45 17.51 12.69 3.26
C ILE A 45 16.84 11.48 3.91
N GLY A 46 15.86 10.89 3.24
CA GLY A 46 15.11 9.75 3.78
C GLY A 46 16.01 8.53 4.01
N TYR A 47 16.90 8.20 3.07
CA TYR A 47 17.86 7.13 3.27
C TYR A 47 18.84 7.47 4.42
N LYS A 48 19.37 8.72 4.48
CA LYS A 48 20.27 9.16 5.54
C LYS A 48 19.63 9.01 6.93
N ILE A 49 18.37 9.42 7.09
CA ILE A 49 17.64 9.28 8.35
C ILE A 49 17.55 7.81 8.74
N ILE A 50 17.09 6.96 7.82
CA ILE A 50 16.90 5.53 8.09
C ILE A 50 18.23 4.83 8.34
N SER A 51 19.27 5.12 7.57
CA SER A 51 20.59 4.51 7.76
C SER A 51 21.24 4.93 9.08
N THR A 52 21.13 6.18 9.47
CA THR A 52 21.74 6.68 10.72
C THR A 52 21.01 6.20 11.96
N LEU A 53 19.66 6.12 11.91
CA LEU A 53 18.86 5.82 13.10
C LEU A 53 18.55 4.33 13.28
N LEU A 54 18.46 3.56 12.19
CA LEU A 54 17.89 2.23 12.25
C LEU A 54 18.87 1.12 11.83
N ILE A 55 19.87 1.38 10.96
CA ILE A 55 20.76 0.30 10.48
C ILE A 55 21.63 -0.21 11.62
N SER A 56 21.42 -1.47 11.97
CA SER A 56 22.16 -2.17 13.01
C SER A 56 22.10 -3.68 12.78
N ASN A 57 23.04 -4.41 13.40
CA ASN A 57 23.03 -5.88 13.36
C ASN A 57 21.75 -6.50 13.94
N PHE A 58 21.10 -5.81 14.88
CA PHE A 58 19.83 -6.23 15.47
C PHE A 58 18.63 -5.96 14.55
N ALA A 59 18.57 -4.78 13.93
CA ALA A 59 17.42 -4.38 13.12
C ALA A 59 17.40 -5.02 11.72
N THR A 60 18.57 -5.40 11.16
CA THR A 60 18.66 -5.98 9.82
C THR A 60 17.86 -7.30 9.66
N PRO A 61 17.96 -8.28 10.57
CA PRO A 61 17.11 -9.48 10.50
C PRO A 61 15.62 -9.16 10.59
N ILE A 62 15.24 -8.17 11.41
CA ILE A 62 13.85 -7.73 11.55
C ILE A 62 13.34 -7.10 10.24
N ALA A 63 14.13 -6.23 9.61
CA ALA A 63 13.76 -5.63 8.33
C ALA A 63 13.60 -6.69 7.22
N LYS A 64 14.49 -7.68 7.17
CA LYS A 64 14.40 -8.84 6.26
C LYS A 64 13.16 -9.70 6.54
N PHE A 65 12.80 -9.89 7.80
CA PHE A 65 11.60 -10.64 8.17
C PHE A 65 10.32 -9.87 7.80
N VAL A 66 10.25 -8.59 8.18
CA VAL A 66 9.08 -7.74 7.94
C VAL A 66 8.79 -7.56 6.43
N THR A 67 9.83 -7.41 5.61
CA THR A 67 9.63 -7.24 4.16
C THR A 67 8.93 -8.43 3.52
N ASN A 68 9.08 -9.66 4.06
CA ASN A 68 8.42 -10.85 3.52
C ASN A 68 6.89 -10.76 3.54
N PHE A 69 6.30 -10.04 4.50
CA PHE A 69 4.85 -9.80 4.54
C PHE A 69 4.33 -8.98 3.36
N GLY A 70 5.20 -8.24 2.67
CA GLY A 70 4.89 -7.55 1.41
C GLY A 70 5.28 -8.33 0.16
N GLY A 71 5.88 -9.51 0.31
CA GLY A 71 6.32 -10.37 -0.78
C GLY A 71 5.18 -11.11 -1.46
N ALA A 72 5.34 -11.42 -2.76
CA ALA A 72 4.31 -12.06 -3.57
C ALA A 72 3.88 -13.42 -3.00
N ILE A 73 4.82 -14.27 -2.58
CA ILE A 73 4.53 -15.60 -2.03
C ILE A 73 3.62 -15.49 -0.81
N PHE A 74 3.95 -14.60 0.14
CA PHE A 74 3.16 -14.41 1.35
C PHE A 74 1.75 -13.91 1.04
N LEU A 75 1.63 -12.88 0.20
CA LEU A 75 0.33 -12.27 -0.12
C LEU A 75 -0.58 -13.22 -0.91
N ILE A 76 -0.03 -14.00 -1.84
CA ILE A 76 -0.78 -15.03 -2.57
C ILE A 76 -1.26 -16.12 -1.59
N THR A 77 -0.37 -16.65 -0.75
CA THR A 77 -0.72 -17.67 0.24
C THR A 77 -1.81 -17.16 1.20
N LEU A 78 -1.65 -15.95 1.73
CA LEU A 78 -2.65 -15.34 2.60
C LEU A 78 -3.99 -15.14 1.87
N THR A 79 -3.96 -14.73 0.61
CA THR A 79 -5.19 -14.58 -0.19
C THR A 79 -5.92 -15.91 -0.37
N VAL A 80 -5.20 -16.99 -0.66
CA VAL A 80 -5.78 -18.34 -0.77
C VAL A 80 -6.39 -18.79 0.57
N ILE A 81 -5.67 -18.61 1.67
CA ILE A 81 -6.16 -18.95 3.02
C ILE A 81 -7.45 -18.15 3.32
N LEU A 82 -7.45 -16.85 3.09
CA LEU A 82 -8.62 -16.00 3.31
C LEU A 82 -9.81 -16.42 2.41
N PHE A 83 -9.54 -16.76 1.13
CA PHE A 83 -10.58 -17.26 0.23
C PHE A 83 -11.23 -18.56 0.72
N ILE A 84 -10.43 -19.46 1.30
CA ILE A 84 -10.92 -20.71 1.87
C ILE A 84 -11.75 -20.46 3.14
N LEU A 85 -11.23 -19.65 4.07
CA LEU A 85 -11.81 -19.44 5.40
C LEU A 85 -13.04 -18.53 5.39
N ILE A 86 -13.10 -17.54 4.48
CA ILE A 86 -14.22 -16.61 4.42
C ILE A 86 -15.45 -17.30 3.79
N LYS A 87 -16.52 -17.41 4.58
CA LYS A 87 -17.78 -18.05 4.15
C LYS A 87 -18.40 -17.33 2.95
N ASN A 88 -18.44 -16.00 2.96
CA ASN A 88 -18.94 -15.22 1.83
C ASN A 88 -17.88 -15.19 0.71
N LYS A 89 -18.09 -16.01 -0.31
CA LYS A 89 -17.15 -16.14 -1.43
C LYS A 89 -17.03 -14.89 -2.29
N LYS A 90 -18.03 -14.00 -2.29
CA LYS A 90 -17.94 -12.68 -2.93
C LYS A 90 -16.87 -11.82 -2.28
N ILE A 91 -16.78 -11.84 -0.93
CA ILE A 91 -15.72 -11.14 -0.20
C ILE A 91 -14.34 -11.75 -0.50
N GLY A 92 -14.23 -13.07 -0.48
CA GLY A 92 -12.98 -13.76 -0.85
C GLY A 92 -12.53 -13.39 -2.27
N LEU A 93 -13.46 -13.38 -3.22
CA LEU A 93 -13.19 -12.98 -4.61
C LEU A 93 -12.76 -11.50 -4.72
N SER A 94 -13.34 -10.62 -3.93
CA SER A 94 -12.93 -9.21 -3.91
C SER A 94 -11.51 -9.03 -3.40
N ILE A 95 -11.08 -9.80 -2.38
CA ILE A 95 -9.70 -9.79 -1.89
C ILE A 95 -8.74 -10.29 -2.97
N PHE A 96 -9.08 -11.37 -3.64
CA PHE A 96 -8.31 -11.91 -4.77
C PHE A 96 -8.19 -10.89 -5.90
N SER A 97 -9.30 -10.31 -6.33
CA SER A 97 -9.34 -9.30 -7.40
C SER A 97 -8.50 -8.07 -7.03
N ASN A 98 -8.53 -7.63 -5.76
CA ASN A 98 -7.71 -6.53 -5.28
C ASN A 98 -6.22 -6.83 -5.49
N LEU A 99 -5.74 -8.00 -5.05
CA LEU A 99 -4.34 -8.40 -5.19
C LEU A 99 -3.91 -8.46 -6.66
N VAL A 100 -4.73 -9.06 -7.53
CA VAL A 100 -4.42 -9.17 -8.96
C VAL A 100 -4.33 -7.80 -9.63
N ILE A 101 -5.36 -6.95 -9.45
CA ILE A 101 -5.44 -5.65 -10.11
C ILE A 101 -4.29 -4.74 -9.68
N ILE A 102 -4.00 -4.65 -8.37
CA ILE A 102 -2.92 -3.80 -7.88
C ILE A 102 -1.54 -4.29 -8.33
N THR A 103 -1.35 -5.60 -8.40
CA THR A 103 -0.09 -6.19 -8.90
C THR A 103 0.11 -5.88 -10.38
N VAL A 104 -0.92 -6.03 -11.20
CA VAL A 104 -0.87 -5.67 -12.63
C VAL A 104 -0.58 -4.19 -12.80
N LEU A 105 -1.29 -3.34 -12.06
CA LEU A 105 -1.07 -1.88 -12.09
C LEU A 105 0.37 -1.52 -11.70
N ASN A 106 0.94 -2.15 -10.67
CA ASN A 106 2.33 -1.93 -10.29
C ASN A 106 3.31 -2.28 -11.41
N GLN A 107 3.11 -3.44 -12.07
CA GLN A 107 3.98 -3.84 -13.18
C GLN A 107 3.86 -2.92 -14.39
N LEU A 108 2.66 -2.42 -14.68
CA LEU A 108 2.46 -1.44 -15.76
C LEU A 108 3.20 -0.13 -15.47
N LEU A 109 3.02 0.43 -14.26
CA LEU A 109 3.71 1.66 -13.85
C LEU A 109 5.23 1.51 -13.89
N LYS A 110 5.77 0.39 -13.43
CA LYS A 110 7.21 0.09 -13.50
C LYS A 110 7.74 0.08 -14.93
N ARG A 111 6.99 -0.49 -15.86
CA ARG A 111 7.37 -0.55 -17.28
C ARG A 111 7.28 0.81 -17.97
N ILE A 112 6.40 1.69 -17.51
CA ILE A 112 6.27 3.05 -18.06
C ILE A 112 7.38 3.95 -17.53
N LEU A 113 7.64 3.92 -16.22
CA LEU A 113 8.53 4.88 -15.56
C LEU A 113 10.00 4.44 -15.50
N GLN A 114 10.30 3.16 -15.60
CA GLN A 114 11.62 2.54 -15.79
C GLN A 114 12.75 3.08 -14.89
N ARG A 115 12.44 3.51 -13.68
CA ARG A 115 13.43 4.05 -12.75
C ARG A 115 14.44 2.98 -12.34
N PRO A 116 15.77 3.24 -12.45
CA PRO A 116 16.77 2.33 -11.91
C PRO A 116 16.70 2.29 -10.38
N ARG A 117 17.14 1.18 -9.79
CA ARG A 117 17.19 1.04 -8.33
C ARG A 117 18.45 1.69 -7.75
N PRO A 118 18.43 2.05 -6.44
CA PRO A 118 19.65 2.43 -5.72
C PRO A 118 20.73 1.32 -5.86
N THR A 119 21.98 1.70 -5.98
CA THR A 119 23.10 0.75 -6.14
C THR A 119 24.09 0.78 -4.99
N GLU A 120 24.17 1.91 -4.25
CA GLU A 120 25.28 2.18 -3.32
C GLU A 120 25.20 1.42 -1.97
N PHE A 121 23.98 1.08 -1.49
CA PHE A 121 23.80 0.60 -0.11
C PHE A 121 22.85 -0.59 -0.01
N ARG A 122 22.91 -1.52 -0.95
CA ARG A 122 22.02 -2.68 -0.96
C ARG A 122 22.41 -3.70 0.11
N ILE A 123 21.45 -4.06 0.96
CA ILE A 123 21.59 -5.15 1.93
C ILE A 123 21.05 -6.47 1.36
N ILE A 124 20.17 -6.39 0.35
CA ILE A 124 19.62 -7.54 -0.40
C ILE A 124 19.62 -7.24 -1.89
N GLU A 125 19.59 -8.29 -2.70
CA GLU A 125 19.46 -8.17 -4.16
C GLU A 125 17.98 -8.11 -4.56
N GLU A 126 17.67 -7.23 -5.49
CA GLU A 126 16.35 -7.09 -6.11
C GLU A 126 16.50 -6.71 -7.58
N THR A 127 15.69 -7.29 -8.44
CA THR A 127 15.72 -7.07 -9.89
C THR A 127 14.59 -6.16 -10.37
N GLY A 128 14.67 -5.72 -11.62
CA GLY A 128 13.67 -4.88 -12.28
C GLY A 128 13.67 -3.43 -11.79
N TYR A 129 12.68 -2.67 -12.22
CA TYR A 129 12.58 -1.23 -11.98
C TYR A 129 12.19 -0.89 -10.52
N SER A 130 12.59 0.33 -10.09
CA SER A 130 12.41 0.79 -8.71
C SER A 130 11.02 1.38 -8.46
N PHE A 131 10.58 2.32 -9.29
CA PHE A 131 9.38 3.10 -9.04
C PHE A 131 8.12 2.56 -9.73
N PRO A 132 6.98 2.54 -9.07
CA PRO A 132 6.80 2.62 -7.61
C PRO A 132 7.18 1.31 -6.92
N SER A 133 7.49 1.38 -5.60
CA SER A 133 7.84 0.20 -4.81
C SER A 133 6.71 -0.82 -4.78
N GLY A 134 6.96 -2.04 -5.31
CA GLY A 134 5.96 -3.10 -5.38
C GLY A 134 5.50 -3.56 -4.00
N HIS A 135 6.43 -3.80 -3.07
CA HIS A 135 6.10 -4.17 -1.70
C HIS A 135 5.23 -3.11 -1.02
N SER A 136 5.57 -1.84 -1.14
CA SER A 136 4.81 -0.73 -0.54
C SER A 136 3.42 -0.60 -1.18
N MET A 137 3.36 -0.60 -2.50
CA MET A 137 2.13 -0.43 -3.26
C MET A 137 1.15 -1.58 -3.02
N VAL A 138 1.61 -2.82 -3.18
CA VAL A 138 0.73 -3.99 -3.05
C VAL A 138 0.32 -4.20 -1.59
N SER A 139 1.22 -4.02 -0.62
CA SER A 139 0.88 -4.11 0.81
C SER A 139 -0.14 -3.08 1.23
N MET A 140 0.02 -1.83 0.81
CA MET A 140 -0.95 -0.76 1.13
C MET A 140 -2.32 -1.07 0.57
N ALA A 141 -2.42 -1.55 -0.68
CA ALA A 141 -3.68 -1.90 -1.29
C ALA A 141 -4.31 -3.15 -0.65
N PHE A 142 -3.52 -4.17 -0.39
CA PHE A 142 -3.99 -5.43 0.17
C PHE A 142 -4.43 -5.29 1.64
N TYR A 143 -3.53 -4.86 2.50
CA TYR A 143 -3.84 -4.69 3.93
C TYR A 143 -4.79 -3.52 4.17
N GLY A 144 -4.72 -2.45 3.38
CA GLY A 144 -5.69 -1.35 3.42
C GLY A 144 -7.10 -1.81 3.09
N TYR A 145 -7.26 -2.73 2.13
CA TYR A 145 -8.56 -3.35 1.86
C TYR A 145 -9.01 -4.27 3.00
N LEU A 146 -8.11 -5.03 3.62
CA LEU A 146 -8.44 -5.82 4.82
C LEU A 146 -8.86 -4.92 5.99
N ILE A 147 -8.20 -3.78 6.20
CA ILE A 147 -8.61 -2.76 7.18
C ILE A 147 -10.04 -2.31 6.92
N TYR A 148 -10.39 -2.02 5.67
CA TYR A 148 -11.76 -1.66 5.30
C TYR A 148 -12.77 -2.77 5.64
N LEU A 149 -12.48 -4.02 5.31
CA LEU A 149 -13.35 -5.16 5.62
C LEU A 149 -13.49 -5.38 7.13
N ILE A 150 -12.39 -5.29 7.89
CA ILE A 150 -12.40 -5.37 9.36
C ILE A 150 -13.26 -4.24 9.94
N TYR A 151 -13.09 -3.01 9.48
CA TYR A 151 -13.91 -1.89 9.93
C TYR A 151 -15.40 -2.12 9.68
N LYS A 152 -15.75 -2.70 8.52
CA LYS A 152 -17.14 -2.93 8.09
C LYS A 152 -17.78 -4.12 8.82
N TYR A 153 -17.08 -5.23 9.01
CA TYR A 153 -17.67 -6.50 9.43
C TYR A 153 -17.34 -6.94 10.85
N VAL A 154 -16.22 -6.51 11.44
CA VAL A 154 -15.86 -6.91 12.81
C VAL A 154 -16.68 -6.12 13.82
N LYS A 155 -17.53 -6.80 14.62
CA LYS A 155 -18.42 -6.19 15.61
C LYS A 155 -17.69 -5.80 16.89
N ASN A 156 -16.77 -6.65 17.37
CA ASN A 156 -16.01 -6.38 18.60
C ASN A 156 -15.11 -5.16 18.41
N LYS A 157 -15.34 -4.11 19.21
CA LYS A 157 -14.62 -2.83 19.10
C LYS A 157 -13.13 -2.96 19.36
N TYR A 158 -12.72 -3.74 20.33
CA TYR A 158 -11.31 -3.91 20.69
C TYR A 158 -10.56 -4.66 19.58
N VAL A 159 -11.10 -5.81 19.15
CA VAL A 159 -10.51 -6.59 18.05
C VAL A 159 -10.39 -5.75 16.78
N LYS A 160 -11.46 -5.00 16.44
CA LYS A 160 -11.49 -4.10 15.30
C LYS A 160 -10.32 -3.11 15.31
N TRP A 161 -10.21 -2.31 16.38
CA TRP A 161 -9.22 -1.24 16.44
C TRP A 161 -7.79 -1.77 16.59
N ILE A 162 -7.57 -2.82 17.37
CA ILE A 162 -6.26 -3.48 17.48
C ILE A 162 -5.81 -3.98 16.11
N SER A 163 -6.67 -4.69 15.38
CA SER A 163 -6.33 -5.20 14.05
C SER A 163 -6.03 -4.07 13.06
N ILE A 164 -6.80 -2.97 13.06
CA ILE A 164 -6.55 -1.81 12.19
C ILE A 164 -5.19 -1.20 12.49
N VAL A 165 -4.86 -0.98 13.78
CA VAL A 165 -3.58 -0.40 14.19
C VAL A 165 -2.42 -1.32 13.80
N LEU A 166 -2.52 -2.62 14.07
CA LEU A 166 -1.46 -3.58 13.73
C LEU A 166 -1.21 -3.66 12.22
N LEU A 167 -2.27 -3.71 11.40
CA LEU A 167 -2.12 -3.71 9.94
C LEU A 167 -1.57 -2.38 9.41
N SER A 168 -1.93 -1.26 10.00
CA SER A 168 -1.38 0.05 9.63
C SER A 168 0.11 0.13 9.95
N ILE A 169 0.53 -0.34 11.12
CA ILE A 169 1.95 -0.44 11.50
C ILE A 169 2.69 -1.36 10.53
N LEU A 170 2.10 -2.51 10.17
CA LEU A 170 2.70 -3.46 9.23
C LEU A 170 2.94 -2.81 7.85
N ILE A 171 1.96 -2.09 7.30
CA ILE A 171 2.09 -1.37 6.03
C ILE A 171 3.28 -0.40 6.08
N CYS A 172 3.35 0.44 7.12
CA CYS A 172 4.44 1.40 7.29
C CYS A 172 5.79 0.70 7.44
N SER A 173 5.85 -0.37 8.24
CA SER A 173 7.07 -1.14 8.48
C SER A 173 7.59 -1.83 7.21
N ILE A 174 6.70 -2.36 6.37
CA ILE A 174 7.07 -2.92 5.06
C ILE A 174 7.68 -1.80 4.19
N GLY A 175 7.05 -0.63 4.09
CA GLY A 175 7.60 0.49 3.32
C GLY A 175 8.98 0.92 3.81
N ILE A 176 9.13 1.13 5.12
CA ILE A 176 10.42 1.49 5.74
C ILE A 176 11.48 0.43 5.48
N SER A 177 11.12 -0.86 5.56
CA SER A 177 12.06 -1.95 5.31
C SER A 177 12.67 -1.90 3.91
N ARG A 178 11.93 -1.40 2.89
CA ARG A 178 12.45 -1.31 1.51
C ARG A 178 13.52 -0.23 1.35
N ILE A 179 13.39 0.88 2.08
CA ILE A 179 14.41 1.93 2.13
C ILE A 179 15.60 1.43 2.94
N TYR A 180 15.34 0.83 4.10
CA TYR A 180 16.34 0.22 4.99
C TYR A 180 17.24 -0.79 4.26
N LEU A 181 16.63 -1.68 3.47
CA LEU A 181 17.33 -2.72 2.72
C LEU A 181 18.06 -2.17 1.47
N GLY A 182 17.96 -0.87 1.19
CA GLY A 182 18.67 -0.19 0.11
C GLY A 182 18.19 -0.53 -1.29
N VAL A 183 16.96 -1.06 -1.43
CA VAL A 183 16.43 -1.53 -2.72
C VAL A 183 15.43 -0.59 -3.36
N HIS A 184 14.97 0.42 -2.62
CA HIS A 184 14.05 1.46 -3.06
C HIS A 184 14.42 2.82 -2.49
N TYR A 185 14.18 3.87 -3.26
CA TYR A 185 14.19 5.24 -2.80
C TYR A 185 12.97 5.56 -1.92
N THR A 186 13.08 6.61 -1.10
CA THR A 186 11.95 7.07 -0.26
C THR A 186 10.75 7.45 -1.11
N SER A 187 10.97 8.13 -2.23
CA SER A 187 9.94 8.51 -3.19
C SER A 187 9.25 7.30 -3.85
N ASP A 188 9.96 6.16 -4.06
CA ASP A 188 9.34 4.93 -4.56
C ASP A 188 8.29 4.38 -3.58
N VAL A 189 8.61 4.43 -2.29
CA VAL A 189 7.73 3.98 -1.21
C VAL A 189 6.53 4.91 -1.06
N LEU A 190 6.77 6.22 -1.02
CA LEU A 190 5.70 7.22 -0.94
C LEU A 190 4.80 7.18 -2.17
N GLY A 191 5.38 7.10 -3.38
CA GLY A 191 4.63 6.94 -4.62
C GLY A 191 3.77 5.67 -4.61
N GLY A 192 4.31 4.55 -4.11
CA GLY A 192 3.56 3.32 -3.92
C GLY A 192 2.37 3.49 -2.98
N PHE A 193 2.53 4.19 -1.85
CA PHE A 193 1.44 4.48 -0.93
C PHE A 193 0.39 5.41 -1.54
N LEU A 194 0.80 6.50 -2.17
CA LEU A 194 -0.11 7.49 -2.76
C LEU A 194 -0.98 6.89 -3.86
N VAL A 195 -0.39 6.17 -4.81
CA VAL A 195 -1.18 5.51 -5.87
C VAL A 195 -2.11 4.44 -5.30
N SER A 196 -1.70 3.74 -4.24
CA SER A 196 -2.55 2.73 -3.59
C SER A 196 -3.72 3.33 -2.83
N ILE A 197 -3.56 4.50 -2.20
CA ILE A 197 -4.66 5.24 -1.57
C ILE A 197 -5.70 5.62 -2.63
N SER A 198 -5.26 6.19 -3.74
CA SER A 198 -6.13 6.56 -4.86
C SER A 198 -6.87 5.34 -5.43
N TYR A 199 -6.12 4.26 -5.66
CA TYR A 199 -6.66 2.99 -6.11
C TYR A 199 -7.70 2.41 -5.13
N LEU A 200 -7.41 2.37 -3.83
CA LEU A 200 -8.31 1.82 -2.81
C LEU A 200 -9.63 2.55 -2.76
N ILE A 201 -9.65 3.87 -2.88
CA ILE A 201 -10.89 4.66 -2.89
C ILE A 201 -11.78 4.24 -4.07
N LEU A 202 -11.19 4.03 -5.25
CA LEU A 202 -11.90 3.57 -6.43
C LEU A 202 -12.32 2.09 -6.29
N PHE A 203 -11.38 1.24 -5.89
CA PHE A 203 -11.62 -0.19 -5.74
C PHE A 203 -12.72 -0.48 -4.70
N ILE A 204 -12.67 0.11 -3.52
CA ILE A 204 -13.70 -0.06 -2.47
C ILE A 204 -15.07 0.39 -2.98
N SER A 205 -15.14 1.51 -3.70
CA SER A 205 -16.40 2.01 -4.25
C SER A 205 -17.01 1.03 -5.26
N THR A 206 -16.16 0.42 -6.08
CA THR A 206 -16.56 -0.58 -7.09
C THR A 206 -16.87 -1.93 -6.44
N ALA A 207 -16.01 -2.39 -5.52
CA ALA A 207 -16.20 -3.66 -4.83
C ALA A 207 -17.48 -3.70 -4.00
N ASN A 208 -17.86 -2.58 -3.35
CA ASN A 208 -19.15 -2.47 -2.66
C ASN A 208 -20.30 -2.74 -3.62
N LYS A 209 -20.30 -2.12 -4.78
CA LYS A 209 -21.39 -2.25 -5.76
C LYS A 209 -21.50 -3.67 -6.33
N PHE A 210 -20.36 -4.33 -6.60
CA PHE A 210 -20.37 -5.61 -7.31
C PHE A 210 -20.32 -6.84 -6.41
N PHE A 211 -19.64 -6.77 -5.28
CA PHE A 211 -19.39 -7.92 -4.41
C PHE A 211 -20.14 -7.85 -3.06
N ILE A 212 -20.53 -6.66 -2.61
CA ILE A 212 -20.97 -6.48 -1.22
C ILE A 212 -22.44 -6.04 -1.10
N GLU A 213 -22.94 -5.15 -1.96
CA GLU A 213 -24.26 -4.53 -1.85
C GLU A 213 -25.37 -5.23 -2.66
N LYS A 214 -25.12 -6.38 -3.22
CA LYS A 214 -26.10 -7.15 -4.03
C LYS A 214 -26.84 -8.23 -3.24
N ASP A 215 -27.00 -8.07 -1.92
CA ASP A 215 -27.88 -8.93 -1.10
C ASP A 215 -28.99 -8.12 -0.47
#